data_5a2fca0af704ef54bf5f02b01d30ba6d
#
_entry.id   5a2fca0af704ef54bf5f02b01d30ba6d
#
_cell.length_a   1.000
_cell.length_b   1.000
_cell.length_c   1.000
_cell.angle_alpha   90.00
_cell.angle_beta   90.00
_cell.angle_gamma   90.00
#
_symmetry.space_group_name_H-M   'P 1'
#
loop_
_entity.id
_entity.type
_entity.pdbx_description
1 polymer ?
#
loop_
_entity_poly.entity_id
_entity_poly.type
_entity_poly.pdbx_seq_one_letter_code
_entity_poly.pdbx_strand_id
1 'polypeptide(L)'
;MTSRRVPTWAPRRWEVSSTVAFNHKHLIDITEYSEEDIKLILETAKAFSEVNERAIKKVPTLKGKTIVNMFNEPSTRTRSSFELAEKRLSADSLNFGGSSTSTVKGESLVDTVETLNAYKIDCIVVRDKHAGAPYIVTQNSPASVICAGDGKHNHPTQALLDLYTIWEHKGDFHGLKVAVVGDIAHSRVCGSLIPALKIM
;
A
#
# COMPACT_ATOMS: atom_id res chain seq x y z
N MET A 1 -35.04 -24.75 1.43
CA MET A 1 -34.37 -23.51 1.85
C MET A 1 -33.33 -23.86 2.91
N THR A 2 -32.10 -24.11 2.50
CA THR A 2 -31.00 -24.43 3.42
C THR A 2 -30.36 -23.12 3.89
N SER A 3 -30.58 -22.76 5.16
CA SER A 3 -29.89 -21.64 5.82
C SER A 3 -28.38 -21.94 5.79
N ARG A 4 -27.65 -21.25 4.94
CA ARG A 4 -26.18 -21.23 5.02
C ARG A 4 -25.81 -20.59 6.34
N ARG A 5 -25.35 -21.39 7.31
CA ARG A 5 -24.74 -20.87 8.53
C ARG A 5 -23.50 -20.07 8.12
N VAL A 6 -23.48 -18.78 8.46
CA VAL A 6 -22.29 -17.94 8.32
C VAL A 6 -21.18 -18.58 9.16
N PRO A 7 -20.01 -18.85 8.61
CA PRO A 7 -18.91 -19.44 9.37
C PRO A 7 -18.56 -18.54 10.57
N THR A 8 -18.29 -19.14 11.72
CA THR A 8 -17.96 -18.44 12.97
C THR A 8 -16.65 -17.64 12.93
N TRP A 9 -15.89 -17.77 11.82
CA TRP A 9 -14.65 -17.03 11.56
C TRP A 9 -14.83 -15.80 10.66
N ALA A 10 -16.07 -15.45 10.27
CA ALA A 10 -16.30 -14.24 9.47
C ALA A 10 -15.80 -13.01 10.25
N PRO A 11 -14.93 -12.17 9.66
CA PRO A 11 -14.39 -11.00 10.33
C PRO A 11 -15.52 -10.08 10.77
N ARG A 12 -15.42 -9.55 11.98
CA ARG A 12 -16.37 -8.54 12.46
C ARG A 12 -16.32 -7.34 11.52
N ARG A 13 -17.48 -6.83 11.13
CA ARG A 13 -17.56 -5.50 10.54
C ARG A 13 -17.35 -4.48 11.65
N TRP A 14 -16.39 -3.58 11.45
CA TRP A 14 -16.31 -2.40 12.29
C TRP A 14 -17.36 -1.39 11.83
N GLU A 15 -18.02 -0.74 12.77
CA GLU A 15 -18.83 0.42 12.45
C GLU A 15 -17.87 1.60 12.24
N VAL A 16 -17.33 1.73 11.05
CA VAL A 16 -16.57 2.93 10.67
C VAL A 16 -17.61 4.04 10.49
N SER A 17 -17.52 5.05 11.34
CA SER A 17 -18.37 6.23 11.23
C SER A 17 -18.19 6.84 9.83
N SER A 18 -19.28 7.06 9.12
CA SER A 18 -19.30 7.71 7.80
C SER A 18 -18.76 9.15 7.79
N THR A 19 -18.35 9.66 8.96
CA THR A 19 -17.85 11.02 9.19
C THR A 19 -16.33 11.09 9.38
N VAL A 20 -15.60 9.97 9.34
CA VAL A 20 -14.13 10.00 9.41
C VAL A 20 -13.59 10.51 8.09
N ALA A 21 -13.15 11.76 8.07
CA ALA A 21 -12.43 12.31 6.93
C ALA A 21 -11.03 11.71 6.89
N PHE A 22 -10.70 10.94 5.84
CA PHE A 22 -9.36 10.45 5.60
C PHE A 22 -8.48 11.60 5.10
N ASN A 23 -7.56 12.08 5.94
CA ASN A 23 -6.80 13.30 5.67
C ASN A 23 -5.34 13.04 5.24
N HIS A 24 -4.95 11.78 5.04
CA HIS A 24 -3.59 11.44 4.64
C HIS A 24 -3.41 11.54 3.13
N LYS A 25 -2.48 12.37 2.70
CA LYS A 25 -2.11 12.51 1.28
C LYS A 25 -1.13 11.42 0.82
N HIS A 26 -0.26 10.97 1.72
CA HIS A 26 0.82 10.01 1.43
C HIS A 26 0.70 8.80 2.35
N LEU A 27 1.23 7.66 1.95
CA LEU A 27 1.41 6.47 2.79
C LEU A 27 2.90 6.13 2.84
N ILE A 28 3.62 6.74 3.78
CA ILE A 28 5.06 6.57 3.95
C ILE A 28 5.38 5.74 5.18
N ASP A 29 4.78 6.09 6.32
CA ASP A 29 4.97 5.42 7.59
C ASP A 29 3.61 5.10 8.21
N ILE A 30 3.44 3.88 8.69
CA ILE A 30 2.19 3.43 9.31
C ILE A 30 1.94 4.10 10.66
N THR A 31 2.97 4.62 11.31
CA THR A 31 2.88 5.32 12.61
C THR A 31 2.16 6.67 12.52
N GLU A 32 1.97 7.20 11.32
CA GLU A 32 1.21 8.43 11.09
C GLU A 32 -0.30 8.20 11.07
N TYR A 33 -0.76 6.94 11.17
CA TYR A 33 -2.16 6.53 11.02
C TYR A 33 -2.77 6.17 12.36
N SER A 34 -4.01 6.58 12.58
CA SER A 34 -4.81 6.13 13.72
C SER A 34 -5.38 4.73 13.49
N GLU A 35 -5.93 4.13 14.54
CA GLU A 35 -6.66 2.87 14.45
C GLU A 35 -7.85 3.00 13.48
N GLU A 36 -8.56 4.13 13.52
CA GLU A 36 -9.69 4.42 12.66
C GLU A 36 -9.28 4.52 11.18
N ASP A 37 -8.15 5.16 10.89
CA ASP A 37 -7.61 5.25 9.53
C ASP A 37 -7.27 3.87 8.97
N ILE A 38 -6.61 3.03 9.78
CA ILE A 38 -6.26 1.67 9.38
C ILE A 38 -7.53 0.84 9.17
N LYS A 39 -8.51 0.91 10.07
CA LYS A 39 -9.80 0.24 9.90
C LYS A 39 -10.51 0.65 8.62
N LEU A 40 -10.52 1.95 8.31
CA LEU A 40 -11.11 2.47 7.06
C LEU A 40 -10.41 1.90 5.82
N ILE A 41 -9.08 1.82 5.83
CA ILE A 41 -8.30 1.21 4.75
C ILE A 41 -8.66 -0.26 4.59
N LEU A 42 -8.70 -1.03 5.69
CA LEU A 42 -8.99 -2.47 5.64
C LEU A 42 -10.43 -2.75 5.19
N GLU A 43 -11.43 -1.98 5.66
CA GLU A 43 -12.83 -2.11 5.20
C GLU A 43 -12.96 -1.74 3.72
N THR A 44 -12.24 -0.71 3.28
CA THR A 44 -12.19 -0.32 1.85
C THR A 44 -11.57 -1.45 1.01
N ALA A 45 -10.47 -2.04 1.47
CA ALA A 45 -9.84 -3.17 0.80
C ALA A 45 -10.79 -4.38 0.71
N LYS A 46 -11.56 -4.66 1.77
CA LYS A 46 -12.57 -5.71 1.77
C LYS A 46 -13.67 -5.46 0.75
N ALA A 47 -14.17 -4.23 0.65
CA ALA A 47 -15.14 -3.87 -0.38
C ALA A 47 -14.60 -4.08 -1.79
N PHE A 48 -13.32 -3.75 -2.03
CA PHE A 48 -12.66 -3.99 -3.32
C PHE A 48 -12.32 -5.47 -3.58
N SER A 49 -12.20 -6.31 -2.55
CA SER A 49 -11.97 -7.76 -2.76
C SER A 49 -13.09 -8.41 -3.56
N GLU A 50 -14.32 -7.94 -3.42
CA GLU A 50 -15.48 -8.41 -4.20
C GLU A 50 -15.33 -8.19 -5.71
N VAL A 51 -14.53 -7.18 -6.12
CA VAL A 51 -14.25 -6.93 -7.55
C VAL A 51 -13.52 -8.11 -8.18
N ASN A 52 -12.72 -8.84 -7.39
CA ASN A 52 -11.94 -9.97 -7.85
C ASN A 52 -12.80 -11.18 -8.23
N GLU A 53 -14.02 -11.26 -7.66
CA GLU A 53 -14.97 -12.35 -7.90
C GLU A 53 -15.92 -12.06 -9.06
N ARG A 54 -15.91 -10.84 -9.60
CA ARG A 54 -16.78 -10.46 -10.71
C ARG A 54 -16.30 -11.05 -12.03
N ALA A 55 -17.22 -11.27 -12.97
CA ALA A 55 -16.87 -11.64 -14.35
C ALA A 55 -15.98 -10.54 -15.00
N ILE A 56 -16.33 -9.26 -14.78
CA ILE A 56 -15.51 -8.11 -15.19
C ILE A 56 -14.83 -7.57 -13.94
N LYS A 57 -13.55 -7.87 -13.79
CA LYS A 57 -12.72 -7.49 -12.64
C LYS A 57 -12.18 -6.06 -12.78
N LYS A 58 -13.07 -5.12 -13.07
CA LYS A 58 -12.69 -3.72 -13.32
C LYS A 58 -13.77 -2.77 -12.80
N VAL A 59 -13.33 -1.68 -12.16
CA VAL A 59 -14.19 -0.59 -11.67
C VAL A 59 -13.57 0.77 -12.03
N PRO A 60 -14.36 1.83 -12.28
CA PRO A 60 -13.86 3.12 -12.77
C PRO A 60 -13.36 4.07 -11.66
N THR A 61 -13.01 3.55 -10.48
CA THR A 61 -12.70 4.36 -9.29
C THR A 61 -11.54 5.33 -9.52
N LEU A 62 -10.51 4.92 -10.27
CA LEU A 62 -9.34 5.74 -10.59
C LEU A 62 -9.25 6.10 -12.08
N LYS A 63 -10.39 6.09 -12.79
CA LYS A 63 -10.42 6.47 -14.21
C LYS A 63 -9.92 7.89 -14.41
N GLY A 64 -8.96 8.07 -15.32
CA GLY A 64 -8.31 9.35 -15.62
C GLY A 64 -7.23 9.75 -14.59
N LYS A 65 -6.86 8.86 -13.66
CA LYS A 65 -5.73 9.03 -12.76
C LYS A 65 -4.51 8.33 -13.33
N THR A 66 -3.37 8.99 -13.28
CA THR A 66 -2.08 8.44 -13.72
C THR A 66 -1.24 8.08 -12.51
N ILE A 67 -0.83 6.82 -12.43
CA ILE A 67 -0.02 6.27 -11.34
C ILE A 67 1.32 5.81 -11.90
N VAL A 68 2.40 6.21 -11.25
CA VAL A 68 3.76 5.80 -11.60
C VAL A 68 4.28 4.79 -10.58
N ASN A 69 4.65 3.61 -11.04
CA ASN A 69 5.38 2.61 -10.25
C ASN A 69 6.88 2.85 -10.41
N MET A 70 7.49 3.58 -9.47
CA MET A 70 8.92 3.86 -9.44
C MET A 70 9.65 2.83 -8.58
N PHE A 71 10.21 1.80 -9.22
CA PHE A 71 10.86 0.67 -8.57
C PHE A 71 12.36 0.65 -8.88
N ASN A 72 13.15 1.29 -8.02
CA ASN A 72 14.62 1.32 -8.10
C ASN A 72 15.28 0.08 -7.48
N GLU A 73 14.50 -0.75 -6.79
CA GLU A 73 14.88 -2.07 -6.29
C GLU A 73 14.04 -3.15 -6.99
N PRO A 74 14.64 -4.25 -7.49
CA PRO A 74 13.89 -5.33 -8.13
C PRO A 74 12.81 -5.91 -7.22
N SER A 75 11.59 -5.99 -7.72
CA SER A 75 10.48 -6.61 -7.02
C SER A 75 9.37 -7.02 -7.98
N THR A 76 9.32 -8.29 -8.33
CA THR A 76 8.29 -8.80 -9.24
C THR A 76 6.91 -8.80 -8.57
N ARG A 77 6.81 -9.37 -7.36
CA ARG A 77 5.53 -9.50 -6.66
C ARG A 77 4.87 -8.16 -6.36
N THR A 78 5.59 -7.26 -5.69
CA THR A 78 5.04 -5.96 -5.28
C THR A 78 4.65 -5.12 -6.49
N ARG A 79 5.52 -5.01 -7.51
CA ARG A 79 5.22 -4.26 -8.72
C ARG A 79 3.97 -4.82 -9.43
N SER A 80 3.91 -6.13 -9.64
CA SER A 80 2.76 -6.76 -10.30
C SER A 80 1.47 -6.59 -9.50
N SER A 81 1.53 -6.57 -8.16
CA SER A 81 0.35 -6.34 -7.31
C SER A 81 -0.20 -4.93 -7.50
N PHE A 82 0.65 -3.90 -7.48
CA PHE A 82 0.24 -2.51 -7.72
C PHE A 82 -0.29 -2.33 -9.14
N GLU A 83 0.44 -2.80 -10.15
CA GLU A 83 0.02 -2.70 -11.55
C GLU A 83 -1.34 -3.38 -11.80
N LEU A 84 -1.58 -4.53 -11.19
CA LEU A 84 -2.87 -5.22 -11.31
C LEU A 84 -3.99 -4.46 -10.61
N ALA A 85 -3.75 -3.91 -9.42
CA ALA A 85 -4.72 -3.11 -8.67
C ALA A 85 -5.09 -1.85 -9.45
N GLU A 86 -4.11 -1.12 -9.99
CA GLU A 86 -4.29 0.07 -10.83
C GLU A 86 -5.17 -0.22 -12.04
N LYS A 87 -4.86 -1.29 -12.78
CA LYS A 87 -5.64 -1.74 -13.94
C LYS A 87 -7.08 -2.10 -13.56
N ARG A 88 -7.30 -2.75 -12.42
CA ARG A 88 -8.63 -3.09 -11.90
C ARG A 88 -9.42 -1.86 -11.47
N LEU A 89 -8.74 -0.83 -10.98
CA LEU A 89 -9.34 0.45 -10.61
C LEU A 89 -9.47 1.43 -11.79
N SER A 90 -9.03 1.04 -12.99
CA SER A 90 -9.06 1.84 -14.24
C SER A 90 -8.11 3.04 -14.25
N ALA A 91 -7.01 2.99 -13.51
CA ALA A 91 -5.95 3.97 -13.61
C ALA A 91 -5.07 3.72 -14.84
N ASP A 92 -4.40 4.78 -15.31
CA ASP A 92 -3.30 4.70 -16.26
C ASP A 92 -2.00 4.43 -15.49
N SER A 93 -1.36 3.29 -15.76
CA SER A 93 -0.18 2.83 -15.06
C SER A 93 1.08 3.02 -15.88
N LEU A 94 2.08 3.68 -15.31
CA LEU A 94 3.42 3.81 -15.86
C LEU A 94 4.41 3.09 -14.97
N ASN A 95 5.27 2.27 -15.57
CA ASN A 95 6.34 1.58 -14.83
C ASN A 95 7.68 2.27 -15.09
N PHE A 96 8.34 2.69 -14.02
CA PHE A 96 9.64 3.34 -14.03
C PHE A 96 10.59 2.59 -13.10
N GLY A 97 11.84 2.43 -13.51
CA GLY A 97 12.85 1.76 -12.68
C GLY A 97 13.39 0.46 -13.29
N GLY A 98 14.44 -0.08 -12.68
CA GLY A 98 15.17 -1.24 -13.16
C GLY A 98 16.44 -0.86 -13.94
N SER A 99 17.12 -1.85 -14.52
CA SER A 99 18.41 -1.70 -15.21
C SER A 99 18.37 -0.83 -16.50
N SER A 100 17.19 -0.38 -16.91
CA SER A 100 17.00 0.41 -18.13
C SER A 100 16.73 1.90 -17.88
N THR A 101 16.76 2.36 -16.63
CA THR A 101 16.42 3.75 -16.28
C THR A 101 17.63 4.67 -16.18
N SER A 102 17.35 5.97 -16.23
CA SER A 102 18.26 7.11 -16.16
C SER A 102 19.17 7.11 -14.94
N THR A 103 18.82 6.41 -13.85
CA THR A 103 19.72 6.19 -12.70
C THR A 103 21.02 5.49 -13.08
N VAL A 104 21.03 4.70 -14.15
CA VAL A 104 22.27 4.15 -14.76
C VAL A 104 23.11 5.24 -15.41
N LYS A 105 22.50 6.39 -15.76
CA LYS A 105 23.15 7.55 -16.38
C LYS A 105 23.58 8.63 -15.38
N GLY A 106 23.44 8.41 -14.06
CA GLY A 106 23.86 9.35 -13.03
C GLY A 106 22.81 10.40 -12.66
N GLU A 107 21.55 10.28 -13.09
CA GLU A 107 20.47 11.14 -12.62
C GLU A 107 20.17 10.91 -11.14
N SER A 108 19.91 12.00 -10.42
CA SER A 108 19.47 11.93 -9.02
C SER A 108 17.99 11.50 -8.92
N LEU A 109 17.58 11.05 -7.70
CA LEU A 109 16.18 10.76 -7.42
C LEU A 109 15.29 12.01 -7.66
N VAL A 110 15.81 13.19 -7.32
CA VAL A 110 15.07 14.47 -7.48
C VAL A 110 14.86 14.78 -8.95
N ASP A 111 15.90 14.69 -9.80
CA ASP A 111 15.77 14.94 -11.25
C ASP A 111 14.74 13.99 -11.88
N THR A 112 14.75 12.72 -11.47
CA THR A 112 13.77 11.74 -11.93
C THR A 112 12.35 12.15 -11.53
N VAL A 113 12.14 12.59 -10.29
CA VAL A 113 10.82 13.01 -9.79
C VAL A 113 10.35 14.28 -10.51
N GLU A 114 11.22 15.26 -10.74
CA GLU A 114 10.89 16.47 -11.50
C GLU A 114 10.45 16.13 -12.93
N THR A 115 11.14 15.20 -13.58
CA THR A 115 10.75 14.70 -14.91
C THR A 115 9.35 14.06 -14.88
N LEU A 116 9.07 13.24 -13.87
CA LEU A 116 7.75 12.61 -13.70
C LEU A 116 6.65 13.63 -13.42
N ASN A 117 6.94 14.69 -12.67
CA ASN A 117 5.98 15.78 -12.40
C ASN A 117 5.51 16.48 -13.67
N ALA A 118 6.36 16.57 -14.71
CA ALA A 118 6.01 17.16 -16.00
C ALA A 118 4.87 16.40 -16.71
N TYR A 119 4.68 15.10 -16.40
CA TYR A 119 3.55 14.29 -16.91
C TYR A 119 2.25 14.50 -16.13
N LYS A 120 2.23 15.38 -15.10
CA LYS A 120 1.05 15.68 -14.26
C LYS A 120 0.44 14.40 -13.64
N ILE A 121 1.29 13.59 -13.06
CA ILE A 121 0.89 12.34 -12.41
C ILE A 121 0.14 12.60 -11.10
N ASP A 122 -0.76 11.68 -10.74
CA ASP A 122 -1.59 11.78 -9.53
C ASP A 122 -0.98 11.03 -8.33
N CYS A 123 -0.26 9.92 -8.59
CA CYS A 123 0.34 9.11 -7.54
C CYS A 123 1.66 8.48 -7.99
N ILE A 124 2.59 8.36 -7.04
CA ILE A 124 3.85 7.64 -7.22
C ILE A 124 3.95 6.52 -6.18
N VAL A 125 4.07 5.28 -6.64
CA VAL A 125 4.40 4.12 -5.80
C VAL A 125 5.92 3.98 -5.82
N VAL A 126 6.56 4.18 -4.67
CA VAL A 126 8.02 4.22 -4.56
C VAL A 126 8.54 2.97 -3.87
N ARG A 127 9.47 2.28 -4.53
CA ARG A 127 10.30 1.26 -3.91
C ARG A 127 11.77 1.54 -4.19
N ASP A 128 12.55 1.71 -3.13
CA ASP A 128 13.98 2.05 -3.22
C ASP A 128 14.80 1.24 -2.22
N LYS A 129 16.09 1.07 -2.52
CA LYS A 129 17.05 0.42 -1.62
C LYS A 129 17.50 1.34 -0.47
N HIS A 130 17.30 2.64 -0.60
CA HIS A 130 17.69 3.63 0.40
C HIS A 130 16.50 3.98 1.30
N ALA A 131 16.71 3.92 2.60
CA ALA A 131 15.75 4.36 3.59
C ALA A 131 15.49 5.87 3.43
N GLY A 132 14.21 6.28 3.53
CA GLY A 132 13.81 7.69 3.40
C GLY A 132 13.60 8.16 1.96
N ALA A 133 13.91 7.37 0.93
CA ALA A 133 13.68 7.76 -0.46
C ALA A 133 12.23 8.17 -0.76
N PRO A 134 11.18 7.47 -0.29
CA PRO A 134 9.80 7.92 -0.47
C PRO A 134 9.52 9.28 0.15
N TYR A 135 10.14 9.59 1.30
CA TYR A 135 10.01 10.91 1.94
C TYR A 135 10.61 12.01 1.06
N ILE A 136 11.79 11.78 0.46
CA ILE A 136 12.39 12.74 -0.49
C ILE A 136 11.43 12.99 -1.67
N VAL A 137 10.76 11.95 -2.17
CA VAL A 137 9.77 12.10 -3.25
C VAL A 137 8.59 12.98 -2.82
N THR A 138 8.10 12.87 -1.57
CA THR A 138 7.01 13.74 -1.08
C THR A 138 7.39 15.22 -1.07
N GLN A 139 8.66 15.54 -0.84
CA GLN A 139 9.15 16.91 -0.79
C GLN A 139 9.32 17.53 -2.20
N ASN A 140 9.41 16.69 -3.24
CA ASN A 140 9.72 17.13 -4.60
C ASN A 140 8.58 16.84 -5.59
N SER A 141 7.43 16.32 -5.14
CA SER A 141 6.27 16.03 -6.00
C SER A 141 4.96 16.49 -5.38
N PRO A 142 4.06 17.10 -6.18
CA PRO A 142 2.69 17.38 -5.76
C PRO A 142 1.81 16.13 -5.71
N ALA A 143 2.23 15.02 -6.31
CA ALA A 143 1.48 13.77 -6.36
C ALA A 143 1.39 13.10 -4.98
N SER A 144 0.40 12.23 -4.78
CA SER A 144 0.38 11.33 -3.63
C SER A 144 1.52 10.31 -3.72
N VAL A 145 2.12 9.95 -2.60
CA VAL A 145 3.24 8.99 -2.56
C VAL A 145 2.90 7.81 -1.68
N ILE A 146 3.15 6.61 -2.20
CA ILE A 146 2.96 5.34 -1.49
C ILE A 146 4.31 4.64 -1.38
N CYS A 147 4.75 4.34 -0.16
CA CYS A 147 5.94 3.55 0.10
C CYS A 147 5.65 2.06 -0.12
N ALA A 148 6.30 1.46 -1.13
CA ALA A 148 6.28 0.02 -1.41
C ALA A 148 7.56 -0.70 -0.95
N GLY A 149 8.27 -0.10 0.01
CA GLY A 149 9.48 -0.57 0.63
C GLY A 149 10.68 0.34 0.41
N ASP A 150 11.33 0.76 1.49
CA ASP A 150 12.49 1.63 1.46
C ASP A 150 13.65 1.04 2.29
N GLY A 151 14.60 0.43 1.63
CA GLY A 151 15.75 -0.20 2.26
C GLY A 151 15.34 -1.22 3.32
N LYS A 152 15.82 -1.04 4.55
CA LYS A 152 15.50 -1.85 5.73
C LYS A 152 14.51 -1.16 6.69
N HIS A 153 13.91 -0.05 6.28
CA HIS A 153 13.16 0.85 7.15
C HIS A 153 11.67 0.53 7.16
N ASN A 154 10.91 0.86 6.12
CA ASN A 154 9.45 0.74 6.10
C ASN A 154 8.90 -0.02 4.89
N HIS A 155 7.75 -0.66 5.10
CA HIS A 155 6.90 -1.24 4.05
C HIS A 155 5.43 -1.21 4.50
N PRO A 156 4.82 0.00 4.60
CA PRO A 156 3.49 0.15 5.19
C PRO A 156 2.41 -0.63 4.45
N THR A 157 2.48 -0.72 3.12
CA THR A 157 1.51 -1.50 2.34
C THR A 157 1.60 -3.00 2.62
N GLN A 158 2.77 -3.55 2.99
CA GLN A 158 2.88 -4.92 3.44
C GLN A 158 2.29 -5.10 4.84
N ALA A 159 2.52 -4.16 5.76
CA ALA A 159 1.89 -4.20 7.08
C ALA A 159 0.35 -4.19 6.98
N LEU A 160 -0.21 -3.34 6.12
CA LEU A 160 -1.67 -3.31 5.87
C LEU A 160 -2.18 -4.62 5.28
N LEU A 161 -1.43 -5.26 4.37
CA LEU A 161 -1.76 -6.56 3.81
C LEU A 161 -1.75 -7.65 4.89
N ASP A 162 -0.75 -7.64 5.76
CA ASP A 162 -0.64 -8.60 6.86
C ASP A 162 -1.76 -8.39 7.89
N LEU A 163 -2.08 -7.13 8.25
CA LEU A 163 -3.24 -6.81 9.08
C LEU A 163 -4.55 -7.27 8.44
N TYR A 164 -4.74 -7.05 7.14
CA TYR A 164 -5.92 -7.53 6.44
C TYR A 164 -6.05 -9.05 6.56
N THR A 165 -4.97 -9.78 6.36
CA THR A 165 -4.94 -11.24 6.47
C THR A 165 -5.25 -11.71 7.89
N ILE A 166 -4.66 -11.06 8.91
CA ILE A 166 -4.94 -11.36 10.31
C ILE A 166 -6.43 -11.12 10.62
N TRP A 167 -6.96 -9.97 10.22
CA TRP A 167 -8.36 -9.63 10.43
C TRP A 167 -9.31 -10.62 9.73
N GLU A 168 -9.01 -10.98 8.49
CA GLU A 168 -9.82 -11.96 7.74
C GLU A 168 -9.89 -13.33 8.43
N HIS A 169 -8.79 -13.78 9.07
CA HIS A 169 -8.72 -15.09 9.71
C HIS A 169 -9.05 -15.08 11.20
N LYS A 170 -8.85 -13.98 11.90
CA LYS A 170 -9.05 -13.89 13.37
C LYS A 170 -10.25 -13.05 13.77
N GLY A 171 -10.71 -12.17 12.90
CA GLY A 171 -11.88 -11.30 13.13
C GLY A 171 -11.59 -10.08 14.00
N ASP A 172 -10.53 -10.09 14.80
CA ASP A 172 -10.14 -9.02 15.71
C ASP A 172 -8.62 -9.09 15.97
N PHE A 173 -8.04 -8.03 16.52
CA PHE A 173 -6.63 -7.93 16.90
C PHE A 173 -6.42 -8.06 18.41
N HIS A 174 -7.44 -7.80 19.22
CA HIS A 174 -7.33 -7.79 20.67
C HIS A 174 -6.86 -9.12 21.24
N GLY A 175 -5.84 -9.06 22.10
CA GLY A 175 -5.30 -10.22 22.80
C GLY A 175 -4.52 -11.20 21.91
N LEU A 176 -4.29 -10.89 20.64
CA LEU A 176 -3.47 -11.72 19.78
C LEU A 176 -2.02 -11.73 20.23
N LYS A 177 -1.42 -12.91 20.23
CA LYS A 177 0.03 -13.09 20.39
C LYS A 177 0.63 -13.39 19.03
N VAL A 178 1.42 -12.45 18.52
CA VAL A 178 2.08 -12.56 17.22
C VAL A 178 3.55 -12.84 17.45
N ALA A 179 4.04 -13.95 16.92
CA ALA A 179 5.46 -14.30 16.92
C ALA A 179 6.07 -13.94 15.56
N VAL A 180 7.14 -13.16 15.58
CA VAL A 180 7.94 -12.85 14.40
C VAL A 180 9.25 -13.59 14.49
N VAL A 181 9.54 -14.44 13.50
CA VAL A 181 10.73 -15.30 13.48
C VAL A 181 11.59 -14.97 12.28
N GLY A 182 12.85 -14.62 12.50
CA GLY A 182 13.82 -14.31 11.46
C GLY A 182 14.72 -13.13 11.84
N ASP A 183 15.33 -12.48 10.83
CA ASP A 183 16.15 -11.29 11.03
C ASP A 183 15.28 -10.05 11.19
N ILE A 184 14.81 -9.82 12.41
CA ILE A 184 13.90 -8.72 12.75
C ILE A 184 14.60 -7.36 12.59
N ALA A 185 15.88 -7.28 12.95
CA ALA A 185 16.64 -6.04 12.94
C ALA A 185 16.82 -5.43 11.54
N HIS A 186 16.74 -6.26 10.49
CA HIS A 186 16.91 -5.82 9.11
C HIS A 186 15.64 -5.97 8.26
N SER A 187 14.51 -6.28 8.89
CA SER A 187 13.24 -6.48 8.20
C SER A 187 12.41 -5.19 8.15
N ARG A 188 12.33 -4.57 6.98
CA ARG A 188 11.40 -3.44 6.74
C ARG A 188 9.93 -3.81 6.96
N VAL A 189 9.58 -5.09 6.84
CA VAL A 189 8.21 -5.55 7.15
C VAL A 189 7.95 -5.42 8.63
N CYS A 190 8.90 -5.85 9.49
CA CYS A 190 8.80 -5.67 10.94
C CYS A 190 8.77 -4.19 11.33
N GLY A 191 9.53 -3.34 10.61
CA GLY A 191 9.53 -1.88 10.82
C GLY A 191 8.14 -1.27 10.74
N SER A 192 7.29 -1.77 9.86
CA SER A 192 5.91 -1.30 9.73
C SER A 192 4.88 -2.18 10.45
N LEU A 193 5.03 -3.51 10.45
CA LEU A 193 4.03 -4.42 11.02
C LEU A 193 3.94 -4.31 12.55
N ILE A 194 5.08 -4.20 13.25
CA ILE A 194 5.07 -4.11 14.71
C ILE A 194 4.36 -2.84 15.20
N PRO A 195 4.67 -1.63 14.68
CA PRO A 195 3.88 -0.44 15.00
C PRO A 195 2.41 -0.58 14.63
N ALA A 196 2.09 -1.12 13.46
CA ALA A 196 0.71 -1.32 13.02
C ALA A 196 -0.09 -2.21 13.98
N LEU A 197 0.50 -3.32 14.45
CA LEU A 197 -0.12 -4.20 15.44
C LEU A 197 -0.29 -3.55 16.82
N LYS A 198 0.53 -2.55 17.16
CA LYS A 198 0.38 -1.78 18.41
C LYS A 198 -0.74 -0.75 18.33
N ILE A 199 -1.02 -0.25 17.13
CA ILE A 199 -2.11 0.70 16.89
C ILE A 199 -3.45 -0.04 16.94
N MET A 200 -3.50 -1.24 16.39
CA MET A 200 -4.70 -2.11 16.33
C MET A 200 -4.92 -2.91 17.62
#